data_b7a834c3920ab0009269192d45f0bae9
#
_entry.id   b7a834c3920ab0009269192d45f0bae9
#
_cell.length_a   1.000
_cell.length_b   1.000
_cell.length_c   1.000
_cell.angle_alpha   90.00
_cell.angle_beta   90.00
_cell.angle_gamma   90.00
#
_symmetry.space_group_name_H-M   'P 1'
#
loop_
_entity.id
_entity.type
_entity.pdbx_description
1 polymer ?
#
loop_
_entity_poly.entity_id
_entity_poly.type
_entity_poly.pdbx_seq_one_letter_code
_entity_poly.pdbx_strand_id
1 'polypeptide(L)'
;MKKQLRIVVAAVCAFAMVGAFALTGCSSNGGSTEQKNDSAAEQSADNNKEQVELQVFAANSLSKAMEEVQAAYIADGHDNVSFADTQYKASGELNEMLGAGSYADLLISASKSSMDTAVEKGYVDSSTRVDMFKNDLVMVSKEGANIKDVTLDDIAAGKYSICVGDDSVPAGNYAAQSLSTVGVYAPAAADEGKTGKDISGKGGSYQAFVDAGHKVVTDTSVGNVCKHAQSGDVDVAFVYTSDVYRFGGVQIVGTVPANTHKNIVYPGAVTSESKNAAATQEFLDWCLSSDKAQEIWQKWGFELA
;
A
#
# COMPACT_ATOMS: atom_id res chain seq x y z
N MET A 1 -23.96 -27.41 36.88
CA MET A 1 -24.56 -26.26 37.59
C MET A 1 -24.86 -25.18 36.56
N LYS A 2 -26.14 -24.92 36.33
CA LYS A 2 -26.70 -23.94 35.38
C LYS A 2 -26.56 -22.52 35.93
N LYS A 3 -26.16 -21.53 35.15
CA LYS A 3 -26.47 -20.10 35.35
C LYS A 3 -26.55 -19.45 33.97
N GLN A 4 -27.76 -19.32 33.50
CA GLN A 4 -28.67 -18.16 33.37
C GLN A 4 -28.12 -16.99 32.53
N LEU A 5 -28.69 -16.93 31.35
CA LEU A 5 -28.78 -15.87 30.35
C LEU A 5 -29.59 -14.69 30.92
N ARG A 6 -29.12 -13.46 30.78
CA ARG A 6 -29.94 -12.26 30.96
C ARG A 6 -29.89 -11.41 29.69
N ILE A 7 -30.99 -11.47 28.97
CA ILE A 7 -31.40 -10.59 27.90
C ILE A 7 -31.87 -9.27 28.54
N VAL A 8 -31.38 -8.15 28.08
CA VAL A 8 -31.97 -6.82 28.34
C VAL A 8 -32.46 -6.25 27.00
N VAL A 9 -33.78 -6.19 26.91
CA VAL A 9 -34.53 -5.47 25.87
C VAL A 9 -34.87 -4.09 26.42
N ALA A 10 -34.61 -3.03 25.68
CA ALA A 10 -35.23 -1.71 25.89
C ALA A 10 -35.30 -1.03 24.52
N ALA A 11 -36.41 -1.00 23.97
CA ALA A 11 -37.55 -0.08 23.95
C ALA A 11 -37.35 1.15 23.09
N VAL A 12 -38.12 1.14 22.03
CA VAL A 12 -38.41 2.16 21.01
C VAL A 12 -39.09 3.38 21.63
N CYS A 13 -38.70 4.59 21.22
CA CYS A 13 -39.55 5.78 21.30
C CYS A 13 -39.51 6.52 19.96
N ALA A 14 -40.61 6.43 19.26
CA ALA A 14 -40.95 7.26 18.13
C ALA A 14 -41.46 8.63 18.63
N PHE A 15 -41.02 9.72 18.02
CA PHE A 15 -41.71 11.01 18.05
C PHE A 15 -41.92 11.52 16.63
N ALA A 16 -43.19 11.47 16.23
CA ALA A 16 -43.69 12.20 15.07
C ALA A 16 -44.14 13.58 15.52
N MET A 17 -43.72 14.65 14.82
CA MET A 17 -44.42 15.92 14.84
C MET A 17 -44.64 16.42 13.42
N VAL A 18 -45.90 16.43 13.09
CA VAL A 18 -46.53 17.08 11.94
C VAL A 18 -46.71 18.57 12.29
N GLY A 19 -46.34 19.44 11.39
CA GLY A 19 -46.62 20.89 11.49
C GLY A 19 -46.82 21.46 10.10
N ALA A 20 -48.10 21.45 9.65
CA ALA A 20 -48.52 22.18 8.49
C ALA A 20 -48.83 23.61 8.87
N PHE A 21 -48.41 24.61 8.07
CA PHE A 21 -49.04 25.94 8.03
C PHE A 21 -49.23 26.43 6.61
N ALA A 22 -50.39 26.94 6.43
CA ALA A 22 -51.10 27.25 5.23
C ALA A 22 -50.71 28.57 4.56
N LEU A 23 -51.05 28.61 3.27
CA LEU A 23 -51.11 29.75 2.37
C LEU A 23 -52.14 30.85 2.83
N THR A 24 -51.75 32.11 2.62
CA THR A 24 -52.63 33.20 2.23
C THR A 24 -51.80 34.20 1.48
N GLY A 25 -52.11 34.67 0.47
CA GLY A 25 -52.73 35.19 -0.65
C GLY A 25 -53.08 36.66 -0.58
N CYS A 26 -53.03 37.31 -1.76
CA CYS A 26 -53.60 38.54 -2.27
C CYS A 26 -52.69 39.77 -2.30
N SER A 27 -52.25 40.15 -3.47
CA SER A 27 -52.86 41.06 -4.49
C SER A 27 -52.88 42.58 -4.11
N SER A 28 -52.19 43.41 -4.81
CA SER A 28 -52.63 44.35 -5.85
C SER A 28 -51.68 45.55 -6.03
N ASN A 29 -51.27 45.72 -7.25
CA ASN A 29 -51.31 46.93 -8.07
C ASN A 29 -50.49 48.17 -7.81
N GLY A 30 -49.67 48.53 -8.82
CA GLY A 30 -49.58 49.93 -9.29
C GLY A 30 -48.18 50.58 -9.23
N GLY A 31 -47.60 50.89 -10.37
CA GLY A 31 -46.76 52.06 -10.55
C GLY A 31 -45.37 51.84 -11.10
N SER A 32 -45.24 52.19 -12.36
CA SER A 32 -44.01 52.33 -13.16
C SER A 32 -42.94 53.20 -12.51
N THR A 33 -41.67 52.77 -12.63
CA THR A 33 -40.58 53.65 -13.13
C THR A 33 -39.36 52.81 -13.47
N GLU A 34 -38.90 52.97 -14.70
CA GLU A 34 -37.65 52.41 -15.21
C GLU A 34 -36.45 52.97 -14.42
N GLN A 35 -35.60 52.07 -13.97
CA GLN A 35 -34.20 52.42 -13.72
C GLN A 35 -33.33 51.22 -14.10
N LYS A 36 -32.61 51.40 -15.23
CA LYS A 36 -31.53 50.53 -15.62
C LYS A 36 -30.48 50.54 -14.54
N ASN A 37 -30.17 49.40 -13.99
CA ASN A 37 -28.93 49.15 -13.31
C ASN A 37 -28.31 47.90 -13.91
N ASP A 38 -27.29 48.12 -14.72
CA ASP A 38 -26.33 47.10 -15.12
C ASP A 38 -25.61 46.60 -13.87
N SER A 39 -26.05 45.51 -13.30
CA SER A 39 -25.27 44.70 -12.40
C SER A 39 -24.87 43.43 -13.13
N ALA A 40 -23.61 43.38 -13.51
CA ALA A 40 -22.97 42.16 -13.89
C ALA A 40 -23.23 41.11 -12.81
N ALA A 41 -24.07 40.13 -13.14
CA ALA A 41 -24.16 38.90 -12.38
C ALA A 41 -22.84 38.14 -12.60
N GLU A 42 -21.94 38.26 -11.62
CA GLU A 42 -20.90 37.23 -11.46
C GLU A 42 -21.63 35.91 -11.26
N GLN A 43 -21.68 35.12 -12.32
CA GLN A 43 -21.98 33.71 -12.22
C GLN A 43 -20.86 33.09 -11.38
N SER A 44 -21.08 32.95 -10.07
CA SER A 44 -20.40 31.95 -9.27
C SER A 44 -20.65 30.62 -9.98
N ALA A 45 -19.65 30.10 -10.65
CA ALA A 45 -19.63 28.72 -11.09
C ALA A 45 -19.72 27.89 -9.80
N ASP A 46 -20.92 27.43 -9.49
CA ASP A 46 -21.17 26.45 -8.43
C ASP A 46 -20.49 25.15 -8.91
N ASN A 47 -19.21 24.99 -8.44
CA ASN A 47 -18.41 23.79 -8.68
C ASN A 47 -18.97 22.69 -7.76
N ASN A 48 -20.22 22.28 -7.99
CA ASN A 48 -20.81 21.12 -7.32
C ASN A 48 -20.23 19.84 -7.96
N LYS A 49 -18.91 19.60 -7.73
CA LYS A 49 -18.29 18.33 -8.08
C LYS A 49 -18.94 17.27 -7.20
N GLU A 50 -19.33 16.16 -7.81
CA GLU A 50 -19.85 14.99 -7.09
C GLU A 50 -18.83 14.55 -6.04
N GLN A 51 -19.28 14.29 -4.81
CA GLN A 51 -18.45 13.78 -3.74
C GLN A 51 -18.10 12.31 -4.01
N VAL A 52 -16.83 11.99 -3.97
CA VAL A 52 -16.30 10.66 -4.26
C VAL A 52 -15.49 10.16 -3.06
N GLU A 53 -15.76 8.93 -2.62
CA GLU A 53 -14.93 8.24 -1.63
C GLU A 53 -14.17 7.11 -2.34
N LEU A 54 -12.83 7.15 -2.28
CA LEU A 54 -11.95 6.16 -2.89
C LEU A 54 -11.46 5.14 -1.86
N GLN A 55 -11.60 3.85 -2.16
CA GLN A 55 -11.01 2.77 -1.40
C GLN A 55 -9.69 2.34 -2.03
N VAL A 56 -8.59 2.51 -1.31
CA VAL A 56 -7.25 2.14 -1.77
C VAL A 56 -6.77 0.87 -1.08
N PHE A 57 -6.27 -0.08 -1.87
CA PHE A 57 -5.50 -1.24 -1.43
C PHE A 57 -4.04 -1.01 -1.82
N ALA A 58 -3.17 -0.85 -0.84
CA ALA A 58 -1.76 -0.53 -1.06
C ALA A 58 -0.83 -1.48 -0.31
N ALA A 59 0.30 -1.80 -0.93
CA ALA A 59 1.34 -2.55 -0.26
C ALA A 59 1.74 -1.90 1.07
N ASN A 60 1.97 -2.71 2.10
CA ASN A 60 2.20 -2.26 3.48
C ASN A 60 3.37 -1.26 3.59
N SER A 61 4.39 -1.36 2.74
CA SER A 61 5.51 -0.41 2.68
C SER A 61 5.11 1.02 2.35
N LEU A 62 3.96 1.24 1.69
CA LEU A 62 3.47 2.56 1.28
C LEU A 62 2.72 3.32 2.39
N SER A 63 2.43 2.71 3.55
CA SER A 63 1.45 3.23 4.50
C SER A 63 1.69 4.69 4.90
N LYS A 64 2.92 5.08 5.21
CA LYS A 64 3.22 6.45 5.64
C LYS A 64 3.22 7.47 4.49
N ALA A 65 3.81 7.09 3.37
CA ALA A 65 3.85 7.94 2.18
C ALA A 65 2.42 8.17 1.64
N MET A 66 1.60 7.12 1.57
CA MET A 66 0.24 7.19 1.05
C MET A 66 -0.68 8.06 1.92
N GLU A 67 -0.58 7.98 3.26
CA GLU A 67 -1.33 8.87 4.17
C GLU A 67 -1.04 10.36 3.86
N GLU A 68 0.22 10.71 3.65
CA GLU A 68 0.61 12.10 3.32
C GLU A 68 0.17 12.49 1.90
N VAL A 69 0.28 11.58 0.94
CA VAL A 69 -0.11 11.80 -0.47
C VAL A 69 -1.61 12.01 -0.59
N GLN A 70 -2.43 11.21 0.07
CA GLN A 70 -3.89 11.38 0.10
C GLN A 70 -4.28 12.74 0.69
N ALA A 71 -3.66 13.13 1.81
CA ALA A 71 -3.90 14.44 2.41
C ALA A 71 -3.46 15.59 1.49
N ALA A 72 -2.32 15.46 0.81
CA ALA A 72 -1.81 16.45 -0.13
C ALA A 72 -2.70 16.57 -1.39
N TYR A 73 -3.24 15.45 -1.88
CA TYR A 73 -4.18 15.44 -3.01
C TYR A 73 -5.44 16.26 -2.71
N ILE A 74 -6.06 16.02 -1.55
CA ILE A 74 -7.23 16.79 -1.10
C ILE A 74 -6.88 18.29 -0.99
N ALA A 75 -5.74 18.59 -0.38
CA ALA A 75 -5.28 19.97 -0.20
C ALA A 75 -4.89 20.68 -1.51
N ASP A 76 -4.67 19.93 -2.59
CA ASP A 76 -4.31 20.45 -3.93
C ASP A 76 -5.54 20.77 -4.81
N GLY A 77 -6.71 20.94 -4.20
CA GLY A 77 -7.95 21.35 -4.86
C GLY A 77 -8.87 20.19 -5.27
N HIS A 78 -8.66 18.99 -4.71
CA HIS A 78 -9.52 17.83 -4.90
C HIS A 78 -10.40 17.58 -3.67
N ASP A 79 -11.00 18.65 -3.14
CA ASP A 79 -11.81 18.69 -1.92
C ASP A 79 -13.13 17.90 -2.04
N ASN A 80 -13.51 17.54 -3.26
CA ASN A 80 -14.62 16.64 -3.53
C ASN A 80 -14.25 15.15 -3.41
N VAL A 81 -12.97 14.82 -3.16
CA VAL A 81 -12.51 13.44 -2.97
C VAL A 81 -12.18 13.19 -1.50
N SER A 82 -12.61 12.06 -1.00
CA SER A 82 -12.23 11.50 0.29
C SER A 82 -11.65 10.10 0.10
N PHE A 83 -10.96 9.60 1.11
CA PHE A 83 -10.42 8.25 1.11
C PHE A 83 -11.01 7.46 2.28
N ALA A 84 -11.54 6.28 1.98
CA ALA A 84 -11.86 5.29 3.01
C ALA A 84 -10.56 4.77 3.65
N ASP A 85 -10.68 4.06 4.78
CA ASP A 85 -9.52 3.48 5.46
C ASP A 85 -8.71 2.59 4.50
N THR A 86 -7.56 3.08 4.06
CA THR A 86 -6.68 2.37 3.13
C THR A 86 -6.23 1.03 3.72
N GLN A 87 -6.36 -0.04 2.94
CA GLN A 87 -5.91 -1.36 3.37
C GLN A 87 -4.43 -1.54 3.04
N TYR A 88 -3.60 -1.57 4.10
CA TYR A 88 -2.16 -1.79 3.98
C TYR A 88 -1.80 -3.22 4.36
N LYS A 89 -1.51 -4.05 3.36
CA LYS A 89 -1.22 -5.48 3.51
C LYS A 89 -0.04 -5.92 2.64
N ALA A 90 0.36 -7.19 2.76
CA ALA A 90 1.21 -7.81 1.76
C ALA A 90 0.46 -7.89 0.41
N SER A 91 1.18 -7.70 -0.70
CA SER A 91 0.53 -7.65 -2.03
C SER A 91 -0.22 -8.94 -2.39
N GLY A 92 0.23 -10.10 -1.90
CA GLY A 92 -0.48 -11.37 -2.05
C GLY A 92 -1.82 -11.37 -1.30
N GLU A 93 -1.84 -10.87 -0.06
CA GLU A 93 -3.05 -10.76 0.77
C GLU A 93 -4.07 -9.79 0.14
N LEU A 94 -3.61 -8.66 -0.44
CA LEU A 94 -4.50 -7.74 -1.17
C LEU A 94 -5.17 -8.42 -2.37
N ASN A 95 -4.44 -9.26 -3.12
CA ASN A 95 -5.01 -10.05 -4.19
C ASN A 95 -6.03 -11.08 -3.69
N GLU A 96 -5.77 -11.72 -2.56
CA GLU A 96 -6.72 -12.64 -1.91
C GLU A 96 -8.00 -11.91 -1.48
N MET A 97 -7.88 -10.70 -0.92
CA MET A 97 -9.02 -9.88 -0.54
C MET A 97 -9.88 -9.51 -1.77
N LEU A 98 -9.26 -9.08 -2.88
CA LEU A 98 -9.99 -8.81 -4.13
C LEU A 98 -10.65 -10.09 -4.66
N GLY A 99 -9.96 -11.22 -4.63
CA GLY A 99 -10.51 -12.51 -5.03
C GLY A 99 -11.66 -13.01 -4.14
N ALA A 100 -11.70 -12.60 -2.88
CA ALA A 100 -12.81 -12.83 -1.95
C ALA A 100 -13.97 -11.85 -2.10
N GLY A 101 -13.88 -10.89 -3.05
CA GLY A 101 -14.92 -9.90 -3.32
C GLY A 101 -14.84 -8.63 -2.47
N SER A 102 -13.71 -8.36 -1.82
CA SER A 102 -13.49 -7.08 -1.16
C SER A 102 -13.38 -5.96 -2.20
N TYR A 103 -14.08 -4.86 -1.95
CA TYR A 103 -14.08 -3.71 -2.85
C TYR A 103 -12.84 -2.85 -2.67
N ALA A 104 -12.26 -2.43 -3.77
CA ALA A 104 -11.28 -1.34 -3.85
C ALA A 104 -11.43 -0.61 -5.18
N ASP A 105 -11.01 0.66 -5.23
CA ASP A 105 -10.92 1.45 -6.45
C ASP A 105 -9.50 1.35 -7.05
N LEU A 106 -8.47 1.37 -6.20
CA LEU A 106 -7.06 1.36 -6.59
C LEU A 106 -6.32 0.21 -5.91
N LEU A 107 -5.53 -0.53 -6.68
CA LEU A 107 -4.54 -1.48 -6.17
C LEU A 107 -3.13 -0.98 -6.47
N ILE A 108 -2.27 -0.90 -5.43
CA ILE A 108 -0.84 -0.64 -5.57
C ILE A 108 -0.06 -1.78 -4.95
N SER A 109 0.69 -2.51 -5.77
CA SER A 109 1.45 -3.69 -5.38
C SER A 109 2.94 -3.38 -5.22
N ALA A 110 3.63 -4.09 -4.33
CA ALA A 110 5.09 -3.97 -4.15
C ALA A 110 5.89 -4.90 -5.10
N SER A 111 5.25 -5.49 -6.11
CA SER A 111 5.95 -6.23 -7.15
C SER A 111 5.15 -6.35 -8.43
N LYS A 112 5.86 -6.43 -9.57
CA LYS A 112 5.24 -6.70 -10.86
C LYS A 112 4.52 -8.05 -10.87
N SER A 113 5.11 -9.10 -10.28
CA SER A 113 4.51 -10.44 -10.31
C SER A 113 3.18 -10.51 -9.52
N SER A 114 3.04 -9.75 -8.44
CA SER A 114 1.75 -9.67 -7.73
C SER A 114 0.70 -8.90 -8.55
N MET A 115 1.10 -7.84 -9.25
CA MET A 115 0.22 -7.13 -10.18
C MET A 115 -0.12 -7.98 -11.41
N ASP A 116 0.83 -8.77 -11.95
CA ASP A 116 0.57 -9.73 -13.03
C ASP A 116 -0.52 -10.71 -12.62
N THR A 117 -0.46 -11.24 -11.40
CA THR A 117 -1.52 -12.08 -10.82
C THR A 117 -2.87 -11.35 -10.75
N ALA A 118 -2.90 -10.08 -10.37
CA ALA A 118 -4.14 -9.29 -10.33
C ALA A 118 -4.73 -9.11 -11.74
N VAL A 119 -3.88 -8.86 -12.74
CA VAL A 119 -4.29 -8.77 -14.16
C VAL A 119 -4.82 -10.10 -14.66
N GLU A 120 -4.09 -11.20 -14.45
CA GLU A 120 -4.49 -12.56 -14.87
C GLU A 120 -5.82 -13.00 -14.25
N LYS A 121 -6.09 -12.58 -13.02
CA LYS A 121 -7.34 -12.87 -12.31
C LYS A 121 -8.48 -11.90 -12.66
N GLY A 122 -8.21 -10.86 -13.44
CA GLY A 122 -9.20 -9.85 -13.81
C GLY A 122 -9.59 -8.91 -12.66
N TYR A 123 -8.73 -8.76 -11.65
CA TYR A 123 -9.02 -7.88 -10.50
C TYR A 123 -8.77 -6.40 -10.81
N VAL A 124 -7.98 -6.10 -11.83
CA VAL A 124 -7.64 -4.74 -12.24
C VAL A 124 -7.84 -4.55 -13.73
N ASP A 125 -8.14 -3.32 -14.14
CA ASP A 125 -8.10 -2.92 -15.54
C ASP A 125 -6.63 -2.78 -15.99
N SER A 126 -6.17 -3.72 -16.79
CA SER A 126 -4.79 -3.77 -17.26
C SER A 126 -4.38 -2.56 -18.10
N SER A 127 -5.34 -1.84 -18.69
CA SER A 127 -5.08 -0.62 -19.48
C SER A 127 -4.67 0.57 -18.61
N THR A 128 -5.00 0.55 -17.32
CA THR A 128 -4.66 1.60 -16.34
C THR A 128 -3.36 1.32 -15.58
N ARG A 129 -2.76 0.14 -15.81
CA ARG A 129 -1.55 -0.27 -15.10
C ARG A 129 -0.38 0.62 -15.44
N VAL A 130 0.27 1.16 -14.40
CA VAL A 130 1.49 1.95 -14.50
C VAL A 130 2.53 1.47 -13.48
N ASP A 131 3.79 1.56 -13.83
CA ASP A 131 4.90 1.40 -12.87
C ASP A 131 5.06 2.74 -12.13
N MET A 132 4.79 2.78 -10.83
CA MET A 132 4.80 4.02 -10.05
C MET A 132 6.17 4.32 -9.46
N PHE A 133 6.75 3.35 -8.75
CA PHE A 133 7.97 3.57 -7.96
C PHE A 133 8.97 2.45 -8.13
N LYS A 134 10.25 2.80 -7.87
CA LYS A 134 11.34 1.87 -7.62
C LYS A 134 11.72 1.88 -6.14
N ASN A 135 12.37 0.82 -5.69
CA ASN A 135 12.90 0.71 -4.34
C ASN A 135 14.13 -0.22 -4.35
N ASP A 136 14.95 -0.15 -3.31
CA ASP A 136 16.06 -1.05 -3.11
C ASP A 136 15.76 -2.05 -1.98
N LEU A 137 16.29 -3.27 -2.13
CA LEU A 137 16.32 -4.24 -1.05
C LEU A 137 17.59 -4.02 -0.23
N VAL A 138 17.41 -3.84 1.06
CA VAL A 138 18.53 -3.60 2.00
C VAL A 138 18.50 -4.62 3.14
N MET A 139 19.67 -4.83 3.71
CA MET A 139 19.88 -5.55 4.95
C MET A 139 19.95 -4.53 6.08
N VAL A 140 19.12 -4.71 7.10
CA VAL A 140 19.07 -3.83 8.27
C VAL A 140 19.33 -4.59 9.54
N SER A 141 19.91 -3.91 10.53
CA SER A 141 20.03 -4.38 11.91
C SER A 141 19.42 -3.38 12.87
N LYS A 142 19.32 -3.74 14.14
CA LYS A 142 18.94 -2.81 15.20
C LYS A 142 19.82 -1.56 15.17
N GLU A 143 19.23 -0.39 15.30
CA GLU A 143 19.96 0.87 15.40
C GLU A 143 20.97 0.83 16.55
N GLY A 144 22.19 1.26 16.29
CA GLY A 144 23.30 1.23 17.27
C GLY A 144 23.95 -0.15 17.46
N ALA A 145 23.53 -1.19 16.73
CA ALA A 145 24.23 -2.46 16.71
C ALA A 145 25.61 -2.30 16.03
N ASN A 146 26.63 -3.03 16.55
CA ASN A 146 27.96 -3.03 15.94
C ASN A 146 28.02 -4.02 14.76
N ILE A 147 27.09 -3.85 13.80
CA ILE A 147 26.97 -4.63 12.57
C ILE A 147 27.05 -3.64 11.41
N LYS A 148 27.88 -3.91 10.42
CA LYS A 148 28.06 -3.05 9.23
C LYS A 148 28.68 -3.84 8.09
N ASP A 149 28.56 -3.30 6.89
CA ASP A 149 29.19 -3.81 5.67
C ASP A 149 28.84 -5.29 5.42
N VAL A 150 27.58 -5.68 5.75
CA VAL A 150 27.08 -7.05 5.59
C VAL A 150 26.91 -7.37 4.11
N THR A 151 27.39 -8.53 3.70
CA THR A 151 27.25 -9.06 2.35
C THR A 151 26.40 -10.34 2.33
N LEU A 152 25.94 -10.76 1.16
CA LEU A 152 25.27 -12.05 1.01
C LEU A 152 26.18 -13.22 1.39
N ASP A 153 27.49 -13.10 1.15
CA ASP A 153 28.47 -14.14 1.54
C ASP A 153 28.59 -14.23 3.07
N ASP A 154 28.47 -13.13 3.81
CA ASP A 154 28.45 -13.15 5.28
C ASP A 154 27.20 -13.89 5.80
N ILE A 155 26.05 -13.69 5.13
CA ILE A 155 24.85 -14.45 5.44
C ILE A 155 25.07 -15.94 5.15
N ALA A 156 25.59 -16.28 3.96
CA ALA A 156 25.86 -17.67 3.58
C ALA A 156 26.86 -18.37 4.52
N ALA A 157 27.83 -17.62 5.04
CA ALA A 157 28.76 -18.10 6.06
C ALA A 157 28.12 -18.28 7.45
N GLY A 158 26.84 -17.96 7.62
CA GLY A 158 26.10 -18.09 8.88
C GLY A 158 26.56 -17.13 9.98
N LYS A 159 27.18 -15.99 9.62
CA LYS A 159 27.65 -15.01 10.60
C LYS A 159 26.52 -14.32 11.35
N TYR A 160 25.33 -14.29 10.76
CA TYR A 160 24.17 -13.55 11.25
C TYR A 160 22.91 -14.40 11.19
N SER A 161 22.07 -14.29 12.22
CA SER A 161 20.68 -14.72 12.16
C SER A 161 19.87 -13.76 11.28
N ILE A 162 18.94 -14.29 10.47
CA ILE A 162 18.20 -13.47 9.52
C ILE A 162 16.70 -13.54 9.70
N CYS A 163 15.98 -12.46 9.30
CA CYS A 163 14.56 -12.44 9.10
C CYS A 163 14.24 -12.00 7.68
N VAL A 164 13.30 -12.72 7.04
CA VAL A 164 12.82 -12.44 5.69
C VAL A 164 11.28 -12.50 5.66
N GLY A 165 10.66 -11.87 4.67
CA GLY A 165 9.24 -12.08 4.40
C GLY A 165 8.97 -13.50 3.90
N ASP A 166 7.76 -14.02 4.16
CA ASP A 166 7.30 -15.28 3.56
C ASP A 166 6.93 -15.12 2.07
N ASP A 167 6.41 -16.18 1.46
CA ASP A 167 6.06 -16.21 0.02
C ASP A 167 5.01 -15.18 -0.40
N SER A 168 4.19 -14.68 0.53
CA SER A 168 3.18 -13.65 0.26
C SER A 168 3.76 -12.22 0.24
N VAL A 169 4.98 -12.05 0.81
CA VAL A 169 5.66 -10.77 0.97
C VAL A 169 6.64 -10.51 -0.16
N PRO A 170 6.43 -9.51 -1.04
CA PRO A 170 7.34 -9.25 -2.15
C PRO A 170 8.81 -9.04 -1.74
N ALA A 171 9.07 -8.33 -0.63
CA ALA A 171 10.44 -8.18 -0.11
C ALA A 171 11.09 -9.53 0.22
N GLY A 172 10.32 -10.47 0.77
CA GLY A 172 10.77 -11.85 1.02
C GLY A 172 11.11 -12.60 -0.26
N ASN A 173 10.32 -12.43 -1.32
CA ASN A 173 10.59 -13.06 -2.61
C ASN A 173 11.88 -12.52 -3.25
N TYR A 174 12.15 -11.21 -3.16
CA TYR A 174 13.41 -10.63 -3.63
C TYR A 174 14.60 -11.09 -2.76
N ALA A 175 14.40 -11.19 -1.43
CA ALA A 175 15.42 -11.74 -0.54
C ALA A 175 15.73 -13.21 -0.89
N ALA A 176 14.72 -14.05 -1.12
CA ALA A 176 14.88 -15.44 -1.54
C ALA A 176 15.63 -15.55 -2.86
N GLN A 177 15.30 -14.69 -3.86
CA GLN A 177 16.04 -14.60 -5.12
C GLN A 177 17.53 -14.37 -4.85
N SER A 178 17.86 -13.34 -4.09
CA SER A 178 19.25 -12.97 -3.79
C SER A 178 19.96 -14.05 -2.96
N LEU A 179 19.31 -14.59 -1.94
CA LEU A 179 19.85 -15.63 -1.07
C LEU A 179 20.06 -16.97 -1.80
N SER A 180 19.33 -17.22 -2.90
CA SER A 180 19.56 -18.38 -3.74
C SER A 180 20.90 -18.35 -4.48
N THR A 181 21.42 -17.15 -4.78
CA THR A 181 22.71 -16.98 -5.48
C THR A 181 23.89 -17.43 -4.63
N VAL A 182 23.73 -17.48 -3.32
CA VAL A 182 24.74 -17.87 -2.34
C VAL A 182 24.39 -19.17 -1.58
N GLY A 183 23.35 -19.88 -2.04
CA GLY A 183 22.99 -21.21 -1.51
C GLY A 183 22.24 -21.22 -0.17
N VAL A 184 21.78 -20.06 0.31
CA VAL A 184 20.99 -19.94 1.56
C VAL A 184 19.53 -20.32 1.35
N TYR A 185 18.98 -20.03 0.16
CA TYR A 185 17.63 -20.40 -0.23
C TYR A 185 17.67 -21.45 -1.35
N ALA A 186 17.00 -22.56 -1.15
CA ALA A 186 16.79 -23.59 -2.17
C ALA A 186 15.51 -23.26 -2.95
N PRO A 187 15.60 -23.02 -4.28
CA PRO A 187 14.42 -22.72 -5.09
C PRO A 187 13.41 -23.86 -5.11
N ALA A 188 12.16 -23.54 -5.43
CA ALA A 188 11.12 -24.54 -5.68
C ALA A 188 11.48 -25.45 -6.87
N ALA A 189 10.89 -26.65 -6.94
CA ALA A 189 11.12 -27.60 -8.03
C ALA A 189 10.86 -27.02 -9.43
N ALA A 190 9.91 -26.08 -9.57
CA ALA A 190 9.63 -25.39 -10.83
C ALA A 190 10.79 -24.48 -11.29
N ASP A 191 11.65 -24.07 -10.37
CA ASP A 191 12.81 -23.20 -10.60
C ASP A 191 14.14 -23.96 -10.43
N GLU A 192 14.12 -25.32 -10.47
CA GLU A 192 15.31 -26.16 -10.30
C GLU A 192 16.42 -25.77 -11.28
N GLY A 193 17.65 -25.66 -10.77
CA GLY A 193 18.83 -25.28 -11.54
C GLY A 193 18.96 -23.78 -11.85
N LYS A 194 18.03 -22.95 -11.38
CA LYS A 194 18.07 -21.49 -11.51
C LYS A 194 18.36 -20.83 -10.17
N THR A 195 18.82 -19.59 -10.20
CA THR A 195 19.05 -18.76 -9.02
C THR A 195 18.83 -17.28 -9.33
N GLY A 196 18.82 -16.45 -8.31
CA GLY A 196 18.74 -15.01 -8.45
C GLY A 196 17.43 -14.55 -9.11
N LYS A 197 17.54 -13.59 -10.02
CA LYS A 197 16.39 -13.02 -10.74
C LYS A 197 15.62 -14.02 -11.63
N ASP A 198 16.19 -15.19 -11.88
CA ASP A 198 15.59 -16.20 -12.76
C ASP A 198 14.59 -17.12 -12.04
N ILE A 199 14.49 -17.02 -10.72
CA ILE A 199 13.50 -17.73 -9.91
C ILE A 199 12.35 -16.82 -9.50
N SER A 200 11.24 -17.44 -9.05
CA SER A 200 10.10 -16.72 -8.49
C SER A 200 10.40 -16.14 -7.09
N GLY A 201 11.27 -16.82 -6.35
CA GLY A 201 11.51 -16.58 -4.92
C GLY A 201 10.38 -17.10 -4.02
N LYS A 202 9.52 -17.99 -4.56
CA LYS A 202 8.38 -18.58 -3.85
C LYS A 202 8.43 -20.11 -3.88
N GLY A 203 7.82 -20.73 -2.87
CA GLY A 203 7.66 -22.19 -2.82
C GLY A 203 8.94 -22.97 -2.58
N GLY A 204 10.04 -22.29 -2.33
CA GLY A 204 11.33 -22.89 -1.98
C GLY A 204 11.53 -22.98 -0.47
N SER A 205 12.78 -23.15 -0.02
CA SER A 205 13.03 -23.44 1.39
C SER A 205 14.39 -22.91 1.87
N TYR A 206 14.43 -22.49 3.11
CA TYR A 206 15.63 -22.19 3.91
C TYR A 206 16.10 -23.41 4.73
N GLN A 207 15.44 -24.58 4.60
CA GLN A 207 15.62 -25.70 5.52
C GLN A 207 17.06 -26.22 5.57
N ALA A 208 17.74 -26.30 4.45
CA ALA A 208 19.13 -26.76 4.42
C ALA A 208 20.08 -25.83 5.22
N PHE A 209 19.84 -24.53 5.17
CA PHE A 209 20.57 -23.54 5.93
C PHE A 209 20.24 -23.61 7.44
N VAL A 210 18.97 -23.87 7.77
CA VAL A 210 18.52 -24.09 9.16
C VAL A 210 19.11 -25.40 9.72
N ASP A 211 19.11 -26.48 8.94
CA ASP A 211 19.69 -27.77 9.35
C ASP A 211 21.22 -27.69 9.58
N ALA A 212 21.88 -26.74 8.92
CA ALA A 212 23.29 -26.42 9.18
C ALA A 212 23.52 -25.62 10.49
N GLY A 213 22.45 -25.34 11.24
CA GLY A 213 22.50 -24.66 12.54
C GLY A 213 22.29 -23.15 12.51
N HIS A 214 21.88 -22.60 11.38
CA HIS A 214 21.68 -21.16 11.25
C HIS A 214 20.20 -20.76 11.50
N LYS A 215 19.99 -19.58 12.07
CA LYS A 215 18.64 -19.09 12.38
C LYS A 215 18.05 -18.30 11.22
N VAL A 216 16.91 -18.74 10.72
CA VAL A 216 16.04 -18.02 9.78
C VAL A 216 14.68 -17.86 10.41
N VAL A 217 14.16 -16.63 10.41
CA VAL A 217 12.78 -16.30 10.80
C VAL A 217 12.04 -15.82 9.56
N THR A 218 10.82 -16.26 9.36
CA THR A 218 9.93 -15.74 8.31
C THR A 218 8.74 -15.03 8.91
N ASP A 219 8.25 -13.95 8.28
CA ASP A 219 7.06 -13.25 8.75
C ASP A 219 6.18 -12.82 7.56
N THR A 220 4.90 -12.57 7.85
CA THR A 220 3.83 -12.34 6.87
C THR A 220 3.75 -10.89 6.39
N SER A 221 4.58 -9.98 6.88
CA SER A 221 4.66 -8.60 6.39
C SER A 221 6.06 -8.03 6.56
N VAL A 222 6.46 -7.15 5.63
CA VAL A 222 7.75 -6.46 5.73
C VAL A 222 7.88 -5.62 7.01
N GLY A 223 6.76 -5.09 7.52
CA GLY A 223 6.75 -4.35 8.78
C GLY A 223 7.11 -5.21 9.99
N ASN A 224 6.65 -6.45 10.03
CA ASN A 224 7.03 -7.39 11.09
C ASN A 224 8.49 -7.84 10.92
N VAL A 225 8.92 -8.10 9.67
CA VAL A 225 10.34 -8.40 9.37
C VAL A 225 11.26 -7.30 9.92
N CYS A 226 10.91 -6.03 9.70
CA CYS A 226 11.64 -4.88 10.24
C CYS A 226 11.67 -4.88 11.79
N LYS A 227 10.53 -5.20 12.44
CA LYS A 227 10.43 -5.29 13.90
C LYS A 227 11.35 -6.35 14.53
N HIS A 228 11.57 -7.49 13.85
CA HIS A 228 12.50 -8.51 14.33
C HIS A 228 13.95 -7.98 14.42
N ALA A 229 14.38 -7.16 13.45
CA ALA A 229 15.68 -6.47 13.56
C ALA A 229 15.65 -5.39 14.63
N GLN A 230 14.60 -4.57 14.69
CA GLN A 230 14.44 -3.48 15.66
C GLN A 230 14.49 -3.98 17.11
N SER A 231 13.85 -5.12 17.42
CA SER A 231 13.87 -5.74 18.74
C SER A 231 15.21 -6.42 19.07
N GLY A 232 15.96 -6.83 18.03
CA GLY A 232 17.18 -7.64 18.16
C GLY A 232 16.88 -9.14 18.25
N ASP A 233 15.70 -9.58 17.81
CA ASP A 233 15.36 -11.01 17.72
C ASP A 233 16.20 -11.73 16.66
N VAL A 234 16.65 -10.99 15.66
CA VAL A 234 17.62 -11.39 14.65
C VAL A 234 18.69 -10.30 14.48
N ASP A 235 19.85 -10.70 13.96
CA ASP A 235 20.94 -9.77 13.68
C ASP A 235 20.67 -8.90 12.46
N VAL A 236 20.08 -9.50 11.41
CA VAL A 236 19.86 -8.88 10.10
C VAL A 236 18.44 -9.19 9.60
N ALA A 237 17.77 -8.21 9.01
CA ALA A 237 16.51 -8.39 8.31
C ALA A 237 16.58 -7.82 6.90
N PHE A 238 15.83 -8.43 5.96
CA PHE A 238 15.73 -7.99 4.57
C PHE A 238 14.44 -7.20 4.39
N VAL A 239 14.58 -5.91 4.11
CA VAL A 239 13.48 -4.95 3.97
C VAL A 239 13.77 -4.00 2.81
N TYR A 240 12.83 -3.12 2.49
CA TYR A 240 13.08 -2.05 1.52
C TYR A 240 13.73 -0.83 2.18
N THR A 241 14.44 -0.03 1.39
CA THR A 241 14.97 1.25 1.87
C THR A 241 13.88 2.13 2.47
N SER A 242 12.69 2.18 1.85
CA SER A 242 11.52 2.92 2.38
C SER A 242 11.06 2.47 3.77
N ASP A 243 11.29 1.21 4.15
CA ASP A 243 10.92 0.70 5.47
C ASP A 243 11.80 1.28 6.58
N VAL A 244 13.06 1.59 6.27
CA VAL A 244 13.98 2.24 7.22
C VAL A 244 13.44 3.64 7.58
N TYR A 245 12.99 4.41 6.58
CA TYR A 245 12.39 5.73 6.81
C TYR A 245 11.06 5.62 7.57
N ARG A 246 10.26 4.60 7.24
CA ARG A 246 8.92 4.40 7.82
C ARG A 246 8.94 3.99 9.29
N PHE A 247 9.83 3.09 9.68
CA PHE A 247 9.81 2.49 11.03
C PHE A 247 10.81 3.12 11.99
N GLY A 248 11.98 3.56 11.50
CA GLY A 248 13.09 3.95 12.36
C GLY A 248 13.59 2.81 13.24
N GLY A 249 14.53 3.09 14.15
CA GLY A 249 15.06 2.12 15.10
C GLY A 249 15.85 0.96 14.49
N VAL A 250 16.09 1.03 13.17
CA VAL A 250 16.99 0.15 12.42
C VAL A 250 17.96 0.97 11.60
N GLN A 251 19.12 0.38 11.30
CA GLN A 251 20.15 0.96 10.45
C GLN A 251 20.44 0.05 9.27
N ILE A 252 20.70 0.63 8.09
CA ILE A 252 21.16 -0.13 6.93
C ILE A 252 22.58 -0.61 7.21
N VAL A 253 22.79 -1.92 7.09
CA VAL A 253 24.09 -2.58 7.30
C VAL A 253 24.64 -3.18 6.01
N GLY A 254 23.85 -3.21 4.93
CA GLY A 254 24.27 -3.63 3.61
C GLY A 254 23.15 -3.43 2.59
N THR A 255 23.51 -3.18 1.34
CA THR A 255 22.58 -3.15 0.21
C THR A 255 22.67 -4.47 -0.53
N VAL A 256 21.52 -5.07 -0.84
CA VAL A 256 21.48 -6.31 -1.63
C VAL A 256 21.80 -5.97 -3.10
N PRO A 257 22.75 -6.68 -3.74
CA PRO A 257 23.12 -6.35 -5.12
C PRO A 257 21.95 -6.50 -6.09
N ALA A 258 21.60 -5.45 -6.81
CA ALA A 258 20.43 -5.38 -7.70
C ALA A 258 20.44 -6.43 -8.83
N ASN A 259 21.60 -6.98 -9.20
CA ASN A 259 21.71 -8.04 -10.19
C ASN A 259 21.32 -9.44 -9.65
N THR A 260 21.13 -9.60 -8.35
CA THR A 260 20.76 -10.86 -7.68
C THR A 260 19.26 -11.08 -7.57
N HIS A 261 18.45 -10.08 -7.82
CA HIS A 261 16.99 -10.15 -7.78
C HIS A 261 16.35 -9.37 -8.94
N LYS A 262 15.05 -9.58 -9.17
CA LYS A 262 14.28 -8.77 -10.13
C LYS A 262 14.18 -7.32 -9.65
N ASN A 263 14.02 -6.40 -10.61
CA ASN A 263 13.81 -5.00 -10.29
C ASN A 263 12.59 -4.84 -9.36
N ILE A 264 12.78 -4.09 -8.29
CA ILE A 264 11.71 -3.76 -7.35
C ILE A 264 10.94 -2.58 -7.91
N VAL A 265 9.72 -2.86 -8.33
CA VAL A 265 8.82 -1.88 -8.92
C VAL A 265 7.45 -2.03 -8.26
N TYR A 266 6.85 -0.91 -7.95
CA TYR A 266 5.50 -0.80 -7.40
C TYR A 266 4.55 -0.39 -8.51
N PRO A 267 3.84 -1.33 -9.14
CA PRO A 267 2.80 -0.97 -10.09
C PRO A 267 1.50 -0.63 -9.37
N GLY A 268 0.79 0.38 -9.92
CA GLY A 268 -0.58 0.74 -9.56
C GLY A 268 -1.53 0.47 -10.72
N ALA A 269 -2.78 0.19 -10.42
CA ALA A 269 -3.85 0.03 -11.41
C ALA A 269 -5.23 0.26 -10.78
N VAL A 270 -6.16 0.80 -11.55
CA VAL A 270 -7.58 0.88 -11.19
C VAL A 270 -8.14 -0.54 -11.15
N THR A 271 -8.96 -0.87 -10.14
CA THR A 271 -9.59 -2.19 -10.06
C THR A 271 -10.73 -2.33 -11.06
N SER A 272 -10.99 -3.55 -11.52
CA SER A 272 -12.06 -3.82 -12.48
C SER A 272 -13.46 -3.55 -11.91
N GLU A 273 -13.63 -3.61 -10.61
CA GLU A 273 -14.90 -3.38 -9.90
C GLU A 273 -15.03 -1.93 -9.39
N SER A 274 -14.08 -1.04 -9.72
CA SER A 274 -14.15 0.36 -9.30
C SER A 274 -15.40 1.04 -9.81
N LYS A 275 -16.14 1.66 -8.91
CA LYS A 275 -17.29 2.50 -9.22
C LYS A 275 -16.88 3.94 -9.51
N ASN A 276 -15.64 4.28 -9.20
CA ASN A 276 -15.06 5.61 -9.27
C ASN A 276 -13.84 5.66 -10.21
N ALA A 277 -13.83 4.85 -11.27
CA ALA A 277 -12.66 4.62 -12.12
C ALA A 277 -12.01 5.92 -12.64
N ALA A 278 -12.80 6.92 -13.04
CA ALA A 278 -12.28 8.20 -13.53
C ALA A 278 -11.56 9.00 -12.43
N ALA A 279 -12.16 9.12 -11.25
CA ALA A 279 -11.55 9.81 -10.11
C ALA A 279 -10.31 9.05 -9.58
N THR A 280 -10.35 7.72 -9.63
CA THR A 280 -9.21 6.87 -9.27
C THR A 280 -8.04 7.07 -10.23
N GLN A 281 -8.31 7.16 -11.53
CA GLN A 281 -7.28 7.43 -12.54
C GLN A 281 -6.70 8.83 -12.35
N GLU A 282 -7.53 9.83 -12.07
CA GLU A 282 -7.08 11.20 -11.79
C GLU A 282 -6.13 11.22 -10.57
N PHE A 283 -6.47 10.52 -9.49
CA PHE A 283 -5.61 10.38 -8.32
C PHE A 283 -4.29 9.66 -8.66
N LEU A 284 -4.35 8.58 -9.42
CA LEU A 284 -3.17 7.83 -9.86
C LEU A 284 -2.24 8.69 -10.71
N ASP A 285 -2.79 9.45 -11.66
CA ASP A 285 -2.04 10.37 -12.52
C ASP A 285 -1.41 11.51 -11.71
N TRP A 286 -2.14 12.06 -10.73
CA TRP A 286 -1.61 13.07 -9.83
C TRP A 286 -0.46 12.54 -8.97
N CYS A 287 -0.56 11.30 -8.48
CA CYS A 287 0.52 10.65 -7.74
C CYS A 287 1.85 10.59 -8.52
N LEU A 288 1.77 10.55 -9.85
CA LEU A 288 2.94 10.42 -10.73
C LEU A 288 3.44 11.77 -11.27
N SER A 289 2.54 12.74 -11.45
CA SER A 289 2.85 13.99 -12.15
C SER A 289 3.01 15.22 -11.24
N SER A 290 2.41 15.19 -10.04
CA SER A 290 2.48 16.33 -9.12
C SER A 290 3.83 16.41 -8.41
N ASP A 291 4.47 17.59 -8.45
CA ASP A 291 5.70 17.87 -7.70
C ASP A 291 5.51 17.59 -6.19
N LYS A 292 4.33 17.91 -5.64
CA LYS A 292 4.00 17.64 -4.23
C LYS A 292 3.99 16.15 -3.90
N ALA A 293 3.40 15.35 -4.79
CA ALA A 293 3.41 13.90 -4.62
C ALA A 293 4.83 13.33 -4.70
N GLN A 294 5.63 13.80 -5.67
CA GLN A 294 7.01 13.37 -5.86
C GLN A 294 7.89 13.69 -4.65
N GLU A 295 7.77 14.89 -4.07
CA GLU A 295 8.49 15.28 -2.85
C GLU A 295 8.13 14.35 -1.67
N ILE A 296 6.84 13.98 -1.53
CA ILE A 296 6.40 13.06 -0.48
C ILE A 296 6.97 11.66 -0.72
N TRP A 297 6.89 11.14 -1.95
CA TRP A 297 7.45 9.82 -2.25
C TRP A 297 8.95 9.76 -1.97
N GLN A 298 9.73 10.76 -2.40
CA GLN A 298 11.17 10.84 -2.15
C GLN A 298 11.49 10.95 -0.66
N LYS A 299 10.73 11.74 0.10
CA LYS A 299 10.85 11.85 1.56
C LYS A 299 10.77 10.48 2.25
N TRP A 300 9.95 9.58 1.72
CA TRP A 300 9.75 8.24 2.26
C TRP A 300 10.61 7.16 1.58
N GLY A 301 11.62 7.57 0.79
CA GLY A 301 12.61 6.67 0.18
C GLY A 301 12.12 5.93 -1.06
N PHE A 302 11.10 6.45 -1.75
CA PHE A 302 10.66 5.93 -3.05
C PHE A 302 11.24 6.79 -4.18
N GLU A 303 11.65 6.14 -5.27
CA GLU A 303 12.02 6.79 -6.52
C GLU A 303 10.92 6.54 -7.55
N LEU A 304 10.61 7.52 -8.38
CA LEU A 304 9.69 7.32 -9.51
C LEU A 304 10.29 6.33 -10.51
N ALA A 305 9.43 5.48 -11.13
CA ALA A 305 9.85 4.39 -12.00
C ALA A 305 10.34 4.85 -13.38
#